data_ea0f19664f7a70a808d366c4a8f6cc06
#
_entry.id   ea0f19664f7a70a808d366c4a8f6cc06
#
_cell.length_a   1.000
_cell.length_b   1.000
_cell.length_c   1.000
_cell.angle_alpha   90.00
_cell.angle_beta   90.00
_cell.angle_gamma   90.00
#
_symmetry.space_group_name_H-M   'P 1'
#
loop_
_entity.id
_entity.type
_entity.pdbx_description
1 polymer ?
#
loop_
_entity_poly.entity_id
_entity_poly.type
_entity_poly.pdbx_seq_one_letter_code
_entity_poly.pdbx_strand_id
1 'polypeptide(L)'
;NNPLFAEINIDLPNLHERERAISALKMAFQVQEDLLPQSQAMTDFVTLTDGFTVRDIYHLARLSRQQQETLNLQNLVSLYRFGKRQSPWEQLNHSKLKGTKETLKLRVKGQDQAIEAVNKILIRAYTGLSGLQHSAKARTPKGALFFVGPTGVGKTELAKSLAQFLFGDEDACIRFDMSEFNHEHADQRLVGAPPGYVGYEQGGQLTNAVKNRPFSLLLFDEIEKAHPRILDKFLQILEDGRLTDGKGETISFADTFIVFTSNIGASEIEPSTPEQVSAQFQSAVQHHFKTELKRPELLGRIGEANIIPFNFMDNDEILKNIARSKLQPLEQRLKDKWQIQSFRFEDEDKALQTLINQVNKQHGGRGVLNVLTKSLFDP
;
A
#
# COMPACT_ATOMS: atom_id res chain seq x y z
N ASN A 1 -32.59 -17.52 -27.84
CA ASN A 1 -31.96 -16.78 -28.96
C ASN A 1 -33.04 -16.06 -29.72
N ASN A 2 -33.14 -14.76 -29.57
CA ASN A 2 -34.05 -13.93 -30.36
C ASN A 2 -33.28 -13.45 -31.62
N PRO A 3 -33.66 -13.86 -32.84
CA PRO A 3 -32.90 -13.53 -34.04
C PRO A 3 -32.93 -12.04 -34.43
N LEU A 4 -33.64 -11.21 -33.65
CA LEU A 4 -33.70 -9.76 -33.85
C LEU A 4 -32.66 -8.96 -33.05
N PHE A 5 -31.84 -9.61 -32.22
CA PHE A 5 -30.76 -8.96 -31.45
C PHE A 5 -29.41 -9.51 -31.87
N ALA A 6 -28.58 -8.66 -32.46
CA ALA A 6 -27.15 -8.91 -32.64
C ALA A 6 -26.41 -8.24 -31.50
N GLU A 7 -25.72 -9.00 -30.67
CA GLU A 7 -24.82 -8.48 -29.68
C GLU A 7 -23.46 -8.17 -30.35
N ILE A 8 -23.10 -6.89 -30.39
CA ILE A 8 -21.83 -6.44 -30.94
C ILE A 8 -20.95 -6.07 -29.76
N ASN A 9 -19.97 -6.90 -29.46
CA ASN A 9 -18.93 -6.57 -28.49
C ASN A 9 -17.92 -5.64 -29.14
N ILE A 10 -17.74 -4.45 -28.56
CA ILE A 10 -16.72 -3.48 -28.96
C ILE A 10 -15.62 -3.51 -27.90
N ASP A 11 -14.47 -4.07 -28.25
CA ASP A 11 -13.31 -4.10 -27.38
C ASP A 11 -12.73 -2.69 -27.16
N LEU A 12 -11.95 -2.53 -26.07
CA LEU A 12 -11.21 -1.30 -25.86
C LEU A 12 -10.21 -1.08 -26.99
N PRO A 13 -9.98 0.19 -27.40
CA PRO A 13 -9.05 0.50 -28.49
C PRO A 13 -7.66 -0.07 -28.22
N ASN A 14 -7.11 -0.76 -29.20
CA ASN A 14 -5.73 -1.22 -29.14
C ASN A 14 -4.75 -0.05 -29.34
N LEU A 15 -3.45 -0.31 -29.23
CA LEU A 15 -2.40 0.71 -29.34
C LEU A 15 -2.51 1.55 -30.62
N HIS A 16 -2.70 0.93 -31.78
CA HIS A 16 -2.80 1.63 -33.08
C HIS A 16 -4.08 2.45 -33.19
N GLU A 17 -5.19 1.98 -32.65
CA GLU A 17 -6.45 2.71 -32.64
C GLU A 17 -6.37 3.94 -31.73
N ARG A 18 -5.69 3.85 -30.58
CA ARG A 18 -5.45 5.00 -29.70
C ARG A 18 -4.51 6.02 -30.38
N GLU A 19 -3.43 5.54 -31.03
CA GLU A 19 -2.53 6.41 -31.79
C GLU A 19 -3.26 7.18 -32.90
N ARG A 20 -4.14 6.49 -33.64
CA ARG A 20 -4.98 7.14 -34.66
C ARG A 20 -5.94 8.17 -34.06
N ALA A 21 -6.58 7.84 -32.93
CA ALA A 21 -7.49 8.77 -32.25
C ALA A 21 -6.74 10.01 -31.73
N ILE A 22 -5.57 9.85 -31.13
CA ILE A 22 -4.72 10.95 -30.67
C ILE A 22 -4.26 11.79 -31.87
N SER A 23 -3.80 11.17 -32.95
CA SER A 23 -3.35 11.86 -34.16
C SER A 23 -4.49 12.67 -34.82
N ALA A 24 -5.71 12.13 -34.86
CA ALA A 24 -6.88 12.82 -35.37
C ALA A 24 -7.25 14.06 -34.52
N LEU A 25 -7.01 13.99 -33.22
CA LEU A 25 -7.31 15.05 -32.26
C LEU A 25 -6.12 15.92 -31.91
N LYS A 26 -4.95 15.74 -32.55
CA LYS A 26 -3.71 16.40 -32.15
C LYS A 26 -3.82 17.92 -32.05
N MET A 27 -4.55 18.56 -32.98
CA MET A 27 -4.82 20.01 -32.97
C MET A 27 -5.75 20.45 -31.84
N ALA A 28 -6.42 19.49 -31.20
CA ALA A 28 -7.30 19.75 -30.07
C ALA A 28 -6.57 19.70 -28.73
N PHE A 29 -5.39 19.09 -28.66
CA PHE A 29 -4.58 19.05 -27.44
C PHE A 29 -3.79 20.35 -27.25
N GLN A 30 -3.80 20.84 -26.01
CA GLN A 30 -2.91 21.91 -25.54
C GLN A 30 -1.99 21.30 -24.47
N VAL A 31 -0.84 20.82 -24.91
CA VAL A 31 0.19 20.14 -24.09
C VAL A 31 1.56 20.73 -24.39
N GLN A 32 2.51 20.50 -23.48
CA GLN A 32 3.88 21.03 -23.62
C GLN A 32 4.66 20.30 -24.71
N GLU A 33 4.34 19.03 -24.97
CA GLU A 33 5.03 18.20 -25.94
C GLU A 33 4.39 18.29 -27.33
N ASP A 34 5.23 18.23 -28.36
CA ASP A 34 4.79 18.16 -29.74
C ASP A 34 4.38 16.72 -30.12
N LEU A 35 3.09 16.54 -30.40
CA LEU A 35 2.52 15.25 -30.79
C LEU A 35 2.76 14.96 -32.30
N LEU A 36 4.03 14.79 -32.66
CA LEU A 36 4.40 14.43 -34.03
C LEU A 36 4.27 12.90 -34.24
N PRO A 37 3.85 12.44 -35.44
CA PRO A 37 3.84 11.03 -35.75
C PRO A 37 5.22 10.38 -35.50
N GLN A 38 5.25 9.22 -34.88
CA GLN A 38 6.47 8.47 -34.54
C GLN A 38 7.43 9.19 -33.56
N SER A 39 7.02 10.29 -32.92
CA SER A 39 7.80 10.92 -31.86
C SER A 39 7.75 10.12 -30.57
N GLN A 40 8.76 10.31 -29.70
CA GLN A 40 8.75 9.72 -28.36
C GLN A 40 7.51 10.19 -27.56
N ALA A 41 7.15 11.48 -27.68
CA ALA A 41 5.97 12.04 -27.03
C ALA A 41 4.66 11.34 -27.47
N MET A 42 4.52 11.01 -28.76
CA MET A 42 3.37 10.24 -29.25
C MET A 42 3.34 8.83 -28.65
N THR A 43 4.49 8.15 -28.63
CA THR A 43 4.62 6.78 -28.09
C THR A 43 4.29 6.78 -26.58
N ASP A 44 4.81 7.76 -25.83
CA ASP A 44 4.54 7.90 -24.39
C ASP A 44 3.05 8.19 -24.15
N PHE A 45 2.44 9.07 -24.95
CA PHE A 45 1.03 9.41 -24.80
C PHE A 45 0.11 8.23 -25.07
N VAL A 46 0.36 7.45 -26.12
CA VAL A 46 -0.36 6.22 -26.41
C VAL A 46 -0.22 5.19 -25.27
N THR A 47 0.96 5.12 -24.66
CA THR A 47 1.21 4.25 -23.51
C THR A 47 0.47 4.74 -22.26
N LEU A 48 0.50 6.04 -21.96
CA LEU A 48 -0.20 6.65 -20.84
C LEU A 48 -1.73 6.52 -20.93
N THR A 49 -2.27 6.47 -22.16
CA THR A 49 -3.71 6.29 -22.43
C THR A 49 -4.15 4.82 -22.52
N ASP A 50 -3.34 3.88 -22.06
CA ASP A 50 -3.74 2.48 -22.02
C ASP A 50 -5.03 2.29 -21.18
N GLY A 51 -6.00 1.53 -21.74
CA GLY A 51 -7.31 1.34 -21.15
C GLY A 51 -8.31 2.48 -21.39
N PHE A 52 -7.94 3.53 -22.15
CA PHE A 52 -8.86 4.60 -22.51
C PHE A 52 -9.70 4.23 -23.73
N THR A 53 -10.96 4.64 -23.71
CA THR A 53 -11.81 4.65 -24.90
C THR A 53 -11.48 5.84 -25.81
N VAL A 54 -11.95 5.83 -27.06
CA VAL A 54 -11.83 6.99 -27.94
C VAL A 54 -12.53 8.23 -27.34
N ARG A 55 -13.60 8.02 -26.59
CA ARG A 55 -14.33 9.08 -25.88
C ARG A 55 -13.46 9.69 -24.77
N ASP A 56 -12.72 8.88 -24.04
CA ASP A 56 -11.79 9.37 -23.01
C ASP A 56 -10.68 10.24 -23.61
N ILE A 57 -10.13 9.82 -24.76
CA ILE A 57 -9.13 10.61 -25.50
C ILE A 57 -9.71 11.97 -25.94
N TYR A 58 -10.95 12.00 -26.39
CA TYR A 58 -11.65 13.25 -26.71
C TYR A 58 -11.84 14.14 -25.47
N HIS A 59 -12.27 13.57 -24.36
CA HIS A 59 -12.40 14.30 -23.08
C HIS A 59 -11.07 14.82 -22.58
N LEU A 60 -9.99 14.05 -22.75
CA LEU A 60 -8.64 14.45 -22.40
C LEU A 60 -8.19 15.68 -23.22
N ALA A 61 -8.45 15.69 -24.54
CA ALA A 61 -8.19 16.85 -25.39
C ALA A 61 -8.99 18.08 -24.95
N ARG A 62 -10.26 17.89 -24.56
CA ARG A 62 -11.09 18.97 -24.02
C ARG A 62 -10.54 19.49 -22.67
N LEU A 63 -10.13 18.59 -21.78
CA LEU A 63 -9.57 18.94 -20.48
C LEU A 63 -8.28 19.75 -20.63
N SER A 64 -7.40 19.41 -21.59
CA SER A 64 -6.15 20.15 -21.82
C SER A 64 -6.40 21.63 -22.15
N ARG A 65 -7.47 21.95 -22.88
CA ARG A 65 -7.85 23.33 -23.23
C ARG A 65 -8.48 24.11 -22.08
N GLN A 66 -9.04 23.43 -21.09
CA GLN A 66 -9.67 24.06 -19.93
C GLN A 66 -8.67 24.46 -18.85
N GLN A 67 -7.43 24.04 -18.97
CA GLN A 67 -6.40 24.38 -17.99
C GLN A 67 -5.86 25.80 -18.24
N GLN A 68 -5.58 26.52 -17.15
CA GLN A 68 -4.97 27.86 -17.22
C GLN A 68 -3.51 27.79 -17.70
N GLU A 69 -2.82 26.70 -17.40
CA GLU A 69 -1.45 26.45 -17.79
C GLU A 69 -1.38 25.22 -18.69
N THR A 70 -0.48 25.26 -19.68
CA THR A 70 -0.22 24.10 -20.55
C THR A 70 0.46 23.00 -19.74
N LEU A 71 -0.22 21.86 -19.62
CA LEU A 71 0.29 20.70 -18.89
C LEU A 71 1.15 19.81 -19.79
N ASN A 72 2.12 19.10 -19.20
CA ASN A 72 2.74 17.97 -19.88
C ASN A 72 1.75 16.78 -19.96
N LEU A 73 2.04 15.83 -20.84
CA LEU A 73 1.16 14.67 -21.10
C LEU A 73 0.87 13.86 -19.86
N GLN A 74 1.87 13.65 -19.01
CA GLN A 74 1.74 12.86 -17.80
C GLN A 74 0.81 13.53 -16.79
N ASN A 75 0.98 14.83 -16.57
CA ASN A 75 0.12 15.62 -15.67
C ASN A 75 -1.32 15.70 -16.19
N LEU A 76 -1.50 15.83 -17.50
CA LEU A 76 -2.82 15.84 -18.12
C LEU A 76 -3.56 14.53 -17.93
N VAL A 77 -2.89 13.39 -18.17
CA VAL A 77 -3.48 12.05 -17.96
C VAL A 77 -3.75 11.80 -16.48
N SER A 78 -2.83 12.21 -15.59
CA SER A 78 -3.02 12.11 -14.14
C SER A 78 -4.22 12.95 -13.66
N LEU A 79 -4.37 14.15 -14.19
CA LEU A 79 -5.52 15.01 -13.89
C LEU A 79 -6.84 14.37 -14.35
N TYR A 80 -6.85 13.78 -15.53
CA TYR A 80 -8.04 13.12 -16.08
C TYR A 80 -8.42 11.87 -15.27
N ARG A 81 -7.45 11.01 -14.97
CA ARG A 81 -7.68 9.77 -14.23
C ARG A 81 -8.01 9.97 -12.76
N PHE A 82 -7.35 10.92 -12.10
CA PHE A 82 -7.30 11.00 -10.64
C PHE A 82 -7.72 12.35 -10.07
N GLY A 83 -8.06 13.32 -10.92
CA GLY A 83 -8.40 14.67 -10.48
C GLY A 83 -7.23 15.46 -9.87
N LYS A 84 -5.98 14.98 -10.03
CA LYS A 84 -4.75 15.62 -9.51
C LYS A 84 -3.75 15.82 -10.65
N ARG A 85 -3.09 17.01 -10.67
CA ARG A 85 -2.09 17.35 -11.69
C ARG A 85 -0.79 16.57 -11.58
N GLN A 86 -0.43 16.12 -10.39
CA GLN A 86 0.81 15.39 -10.12
C GLN A 86 0.54 14.10 -9.36
N SER A 87 1.22 13.04 -9.76
CA SER A 87 1.24 11.80 -9.00
C SER A 87 1.95 12.02 -7.66
N PRO A 88 1.45 11.48 -6.53
CA PRO A 88 2.19 11.48 -5.28
C PRO A 88 3.60 10.89 -5.40
N TRP A 89 3.82 9.98 -6.35
CA TRP A 89 5.12 9.39 -6.64
C TRP A 89 6.11 10.38 -7.24
N GLU A 90 5.65 11.33 -8.06
CA GLU A 90 6.48 12.42 -8.62
C GLU A 90 6.85 13.47 -7.56
N GLN A 91 6.04 13.59 -6.50
CA GLN A 91 6.32 14.46 -5.36
C GLN A 91 7.40 13.89 -4.43
N LEU A 92 7.70 12.58 -4.55
CA LEU A 92 8.86 12.00 -3.90
C LEU A 92 10.12 12.58 -4.52
N ASN A 93 10.87 13.34 -3.76
CA ASN A 93 12.16 13.88 -4.17
C ASN A 93 13.26 13.43 -3.21
N HIS A 94 14.51 13.67 -3.59
CA HIS A 94 15.66 13.28 -2.78
C HIS A 94 15.63 13.87 -1.37
N SER A 95 15.14 15.12 -1.22
CA SER A 95 15.03 15.77 0.09
C SER A 95 14.00 15.10 0.98
N LYS A 96 12.82 14.74 0.43
CA LYS A 96 11.77 14.03 1.16
C LYS A 96 12.25 12.64 1.59
N LEU A 97 12.96 11.92 0.72
CA LEU A 97 13.49 10.59 1.01
C LEU A 97 14.59 10.61 2.09
N LYS A 98 15.39 11.66 2.20
CA LYS A 98 16.37 11.83 3.29
C LYS A 98 15.71 11.87 4.67
N GLY A 99 14.52 12.47 4.79
CA GLY A 99 13.79 12.57 6.05
C GLY A 99 12.90 11.37 6.38
N THR A 100 12.91 10.29 5.57
CA THR A 100 12.03 9.14 5.76
C THR A 100 12.23 8.46 7.12
N LYS A 101 13.50 8.21 7.49
CA LYS A 101 13.83 7.50 8.74
C LYS A 101 13.32 8.26 9.95
N GLU A 102 13.60 9.53 10.02
CA GLU A 102 13.19 10.41 11.11
C GLU A 102 11.68 10.46 11.23
N THR A 103 10.99 10.62 10.10
CA THR A 103 9.52 10.66 10.06
C THR A 103 8.91 9.33 10.55
N LEU A 104 9.41 8.19 10.09
CA LEU A 104 8.90 6.89 10.51
C LEU A 104 9.21 6.59 11.99
N LYS A 105 10.39 7.00 12.49
CA LYS A 105 10.78 6.86 13.91
C LYS A 105 9.92 7.69 14.86
N LEU A 106 9.25 8.74 14.40
CA LEU A 106 8.33 9.50 15.25
C LEU A 106 7.19 8.62 15.76
N ARG A 107 6.67 7.73 14.92
CA ARG A 107 5.52 6.87 15.23
C ARG A 107 5.91 5.44 15.65
N VAL A 108 6.94 4.88 15.02
CA VAL A 108 7.37 3.49 15.27
C VAL A 108 8.65 3.49 16.08
N LYS A 109 8.59 2.97 17.29
CA LYS A 109 9.71 2.91 18.25
C LYS A 109 10.29 1.51 18.30
N GLY A 110 11.61 1.42 18.45
CA GLY A 110 12.31 0.15 18.67
C GLY A 110 12.43 -0.77 17.45
N GLN A 111 12.15 -0.27 16.23
CA GLN A 111 12.21 -1.06 15.00
C GLN A 111 13.16 -0.42 13.98
N ASP A 112 14.33 0.02 14.45
CA ASP A 112 15.29 0.77 13.63
C ASP A 112 15.76 -0.01 12.40
N GLN A 113 16.01 -1.32 12.52
CA GLN A 113 16.40 -2.17 11.40
C GLN A 113 15.29 -2.29 10.34
N ALA A 114 14.04 -2.44 10.77
CA ALA A 114 12.89 -2.49 9.86
C ALA A 114 12.72 -1.15 9.12
N ILE A 115 12.83 -0.02 9.81
CA ILE A 115 12.76 1.32 9.22
C ILE A 115 13.92 1.54 8.23
N GLU A 116 15.11 1.10 8.55
CA GLU A 116 16.27 1.17 7.65
C GLU A 116 16.03 0.37 6.35
N ALA A 117 15.52 -0.86 6.49
CA ALA A 117 15.19 -1.71 5.35
C ALA A 117 14.11 -1.08 4.46
N VAL A 118 13.03 -0.56 5.05
CA VAL A 118 11.97 0.17 4.31
C VAL A 118 12.56 1.36 3.57
N ASN A 119 13.40 2.17 4.23
CA ASN A 119 14.02 3.33 3.58
C ASN A 119 14.88 2.94 2.37
N LYS A 120 15.68 1.87 2.46
CA LYS A 120 16.46 1.36 1.33
C LYS A 120 15.58 0.95 0.15
N ILE A 121 14.46 0.30 0.43
CA ILE A 121 13.50 -0.14 -0.60
C ILE A 121 12.81 1.05 -1.25
N LEU A 122 12.41 2.07 -0.48
CA LEU A 122 11.84 3.31 -1.02
C LEU A 122 12.81 4.04 -1.95
N ILE A 123 14.10 4.12 -1.58
CA ILE A 123 15.13 4.72 -2.42
C ILE A 123 15.27 3.94 -3.73
N ARG A 124 15.27 2.61 -3.69
CA ARG A 124 15.30 1.77 -4.90
C ARG A 124 14.07 1.98 -5.78
N ALA A 125 12.87 2.03 -5.17
CA ALA A 125 11.64 2.30 -5.89
C ALA A 125 11.65 3.67 -6.59
N TYR A 126 12.17 4.69 -5.90
CA TYR A 126 12.30 6.04 -6.44
C TYR A 126 13.32 6.14 -7.57
N THR A 127 14.46 5.47 -7.45
CA THR A 127 15.52 5.49 -8.47
C THR A 127 15.23 4.61 -9.69
N GLY A 128 14.09 3.90 -9.70
CA GLY A 128 13.75 2.96 -10.77
C GLY A 128 14.59 1.68 -10.78
N LEU A 129 15.47 1.49 -9.80
CA LEU A 129 16.35 0.31 -9.72
C LEU A 129 15.62 -0.95 -9.24
N SER A 130 14.39 -0.83 -8.77
CA SER A 130 13.53 -1.97 -8.41
C SER A 130 13.06 -2.79 -9.62
N GLY A 131 13.14 -2.21 -10.84
CA GLY A 131 12.67 -2.84 -12.07
C GLY A 131 13.70 -3.68 -12.85
N LEU A 132 14.91 -3.86 -12.33
CA LEU A 132 15.95 -4.64 -13.03
C LEU A 132 15.60 -6.14 -13.18
N GLN A 133 14.62 -6.64 -12.44
CA GLN A 133 14.16 -8.03 -12.49
C GLN A 133 12.93 -8.24 -13.40
N HIS A 134 12.27 -7.16 -13.86
CA HIS A 134 11.05 -7.24 -14.65
C HIS A 134 11.14 -6.33 -15.88
N SER A 135 10.54 -6.77 -16.99
CA SER A 135 10.57 -6.09 -18.29
C SER A 135 10.24 -4.58 -18.18
N ALA A 136 10.75 -3.78 -19.11
CA ALA A 136 10.64 -2.31 -19.19
C ALA A 136 9.20 -1.73 -19.23
N LYS A 137 8.16 -2.53 -19.03
CA LYS A 137 6.76 -2.10 -18.93
C LYS A 137 6.41 -1.97 -17.45
N ALA A 138 6.52 -0.78 -16.90
CA ALA A 138 6.22 -0.41 -15.50
C ALA A 138 4.71 -0.52 -15.19
N ARG A 139 4.17 -1.75 -15.17
CA ARG A 139 2.77 -2.01 -14.78
C ARG A 139 2.64 -2.60 -13.38
N THR A 140 3.73 -3.10 -12.79
CA THR A 140 3.74 -3.69 -11.45
C THR A 140 3.54 -2.62 -10.37
N PRO A 141 3.05 -3.00 -9.16
CA PRO A 141 3.00 -2.09 -8.02
C PRO A 141 4.33 -1.40 -7.76
N LYS A 142 4.29 -0.18 -7.22
CA LYS A 142 5.51 0.63 -6.93
C LYS A 142 6.46 -0.04 -5.93
N GLY A 143 5.93 -0.93 -5.09
CA GLY A 143 6.70 -1.77 -4.20
C GLY A 143 5.85 -2.79 -3.49
N ALA A 144 6.48 -3.87 -3.04
CA ALA A 144 5.87 -4.89 -2.21
C ALA A 144 6.81 -5.20 -1.03
N LEU A 145 6.29 -5.16 0.19
CA LEU A 145 7.00 -5.44 1.43
C LEU A 145 6.31 -6.57 2.19
N PHE A 146 7.08 -7.35 2.91
CA PHE A 146 6.58 -8.40 3.79
C PHE A 146 7.08 -8.17 5.21
N PHE A 147 6.20 -7.75 6.11
CA PHE A 147 6.51 -7.50 7.51
C PHE A 147 6.24 -8.76 8.34
N VAL A 148 7.24 -9.31 8.99
CA VAL A 148 7.11 -10.51 9.81
C VAL A 148 7.60 -10.25 11.24
N GLY A 149 6.95 -10.84 12.22
CA GLY A 149 7.33 -10.72 13.63
C GLY A 149 6.17 -10.84 14.59
N PRO A 150 6.39 -10.71 15.90
CA PRO A 150 5.38 -10.87 16.94
C PRO A 150 4.20 -9.90 16.79
N THR A 151 3.11 -10.20 17.46
CA THR A 151 1.96 -9.30 17.53
C THR A 151 2.30 -8.06 18.36
N GLY A 152 1.80 -6.89 17.93
CA GLY A 152 1.94 -5.65 18.70
C GLY A 152 3.29 -4.95 18.57
N VAL A 153 4.21 -5.40 17.70
CA VAL A 153 5.55 -4.80 17.53
C VAL A 153 5.58 -3.61 16.56
N GLY A 154 4.43 -3.19 16.00
CA GLY A 154 4.34 -1.99 15.19
C GLY A 154 4.27 -2.22 13.68
N LYS A 155 4.04 -3.44 13.18
CA LYS A 155 3.92 -3.74 11.73
C LYS A 155 2.86 -2.87 11.05
N THR A 156 1.64 -2.88 11.57
CA THR A 156 0.52 -2.08 11.04
C THR A 156 0.77 -0.59 11.21
N GLU A 157 1.40 -0.16 12.31
CA GLU A 157 1.74 1.25 12.55
C GLU A 157 2.80 1.76 11.55
N LEU A 158 3.78 0.91 11.19
CA LEU A 158 4.76 1.26 10.16
C LEU A 158 4.09 1.38 8.78
N ALA A 159 3.15 0.51 8.44
CA ALA A 159 2.40 0.60 7.19
C ALA A 159 1.58 1.91 7.11
N LYS A 160 0.88 2.30 8.18
CA LYS A 160 0.15 3.57 8.27
C LYS A 160 1.08 4.77 8.17
N SER A 161 2.21 4.75 8.89
CA SER A 161 3.22 5.81 8.82
C SER A 161 3.80 5.94 7.42
N LEU A 162 3.98 4.82 6.74
CA LEU A 162 4.45 4.79 5.36
C LEU A 162 3.41 5.38 4.40
N ALA A 163 2.11 5.08 4.57
CA ALA A 163 1.05 5.68 3.77
C ALA A 163 0.98 7.21 3.97
N GLN A 164 1.06 7.68 5.22
CA GLN A 164 1.14 9.10 5.54
C GLN A 164 2.37 9.76 4.89
N PHE A 165 3.51 9.11 4.91
CA PHE A 165 4.73 9.61 4.29
C PHE A 165 4.61 9.69 2.76
N LEU A 166 4.12 8.64 2.11
CA LEU A 166 4.03 8.54 0.66
C LEU A 166 2.92 9.43 0.08
N PHE A 167 1.74 9.39 0.68
CA PHE A 167 0.52 9.96 0.11
C PHE A 167 0.01 11.19 0.88
N GLY A 168 0.65 11.56 2.00
CA GLY A 168 0.25 12.69 2.83
C GLY A 168 -1.01 12.45 3.67
N ASP A 169 -1.50 11.21 3.71
CA ASP A 169 -2.74 10.84 4.36
C ASP A 169 -2.66 9.40 4.91
N GLU A 170 -2.96 9.23 6.19
CA GLU A 170 -2.98 7.91 6.84
C GLU A 170 -4.09 7.01 6.28
N ASP A 171 -5.23 7.60 5.89
CA ASP A 171 -6.36 6.88 5.31
C ASP A 171 -6.05 6.33 3.90
N ALA A 172 -4.90 6.72 3.32
CA ALA A 172 -4.38 6.04 2.13
C ALA A 172 -3.87 4.61 2.42
N CYS A 173 -3.77 4.20 3.69
CA CYS A 173 -3.53 2.84 4.10
C CYS A 173 -4.85 2.06 4.15
N ILE A 174 -5.14 1.29 3.12
CA ILE A 174 -6.35 0.46 3.02
C ILE A 174 -6.01 -0.93 3.55
N ARG A 175 -6.60 -1.32 4.68
CA ARG A 175 -6.34 -2.58 5.36
C ARG A 175 -7.36 -3.65 4.97
N PHE A 176 -6.84 -4.83 4.66
CA PHE A 176 -7.59 -6.07 4.48
C PHE A 176 -7.08 -7.11 5.49
N ASP A 177 -7.94 -7.56 6.39
CA ASP A 177 -7.63 -8.61 7.36
C ASP A 177 -7.85 -9.97 6.70
N MET A 178 -6.77 -10.71 6.48
CA MET A 178 -6.83 -11.98 5.76
C MET A 178 -7.52 -13.09 6.54
N SER A 179 -7.74 -12.93 7.84
CA SER A 179 -8.56 -13.85 8.63
C SER A 179 -10.02 -13.85 8.17
N GLU A 180 -10.51 -12.75 7.59
CA GLU A 180 -11.85 -12.66 7.00
C GLU A 180 -11.94 -13.32 5.61
N PHE A 181 -10.82 -13.70 5.02
CA PHE A 181 -10.69 -14.25 3.67
C PHE A 181 -10.11 -15.68 3.68
N ASN A 182 -10.44 -16.47 4.67
CA ASN A 182 -9.92 -17.82 4.90
C ASN A 182 -10.80 -18.95 4.31
N HIS A 183 -11.91 -18.65 3.64
CA HIS A 183 -12.86 -19.61 3.11
C HIS A 183 -12.87 -19.65 1.57
N GLU A 184 -13.43 -20.72 1.00
CA GLU A 184 -13.32 -21.02 -0.43
C GLU A 184 -13.83 -19.91 -1.38
N HIS A 185 -14.88 -19.19 -1.00
CA HIS A 185 -15.48 -18.12 -1.81
C HIS A 185 -14.99 -16.72 -1.42
N ALA A 186 -13.94 -16.63 -0.62
CA ALA A 186 -13.40 -15.35 -0.19
C ALA A 186 -12.81 -14.51 -1.33
N ASP A 187 -12.34 -15.16 -2.40
CA ASP A 187 -11.87 -14.50 -3.61
C ASP A 187 -12.98 -13.69 -4.29
N GLN A 188 -14.23 -14.18 -4.30
CA GLN A 188 -15.38 -13.45 -4.87
C GLN A 188 -15.68 -12.17 -4.06
N ARG A 189 -15.54 -12.21 -2.75
CA ARG A 189 -15.69 -11.02 -1.91
C ARG A 189 -14.56 -10.01 -2.14
N LEU A 190 -13.34 -10.49 -2.36
CA LEU A 190 -12.18 -9.64 -2.57
C LEU A 190 -12.16 -9.00 -3.98
N VAL A 191 -12.43 -9.80 -5.01
CA VAL A 191 -12.28 -9.41 -6.42
C VAL A 191 -13.62 -9.10 -7.09
N GLY A 192 -14.71 -9.65 -6.59
CA GLY A 192 -16.06 -9.55 -7.15
C GLY A 192 -16.61 -10.91 -7.58
N ALA A 193 -17.91 -11.10 -7.39
CA ALA A 193 -18.61 -12.30 -7.81
C ALA A 193 -18.88 -12.27 -9.33
N PRO A 194 -18.90 -13.43 -10.02
CA PRO A 194 -19.29 -13.50 -11.41
C PRO A 194 -20.79 -13.23 -11.61
N PRO A 195 -21.24 -12.94 -12.86
CA PRO A 195 -22.63 -12.68 -13.15
C PRO A 195 -23.57 -13.79 -12.66
N GLY A 196 -24.68 -13.41 -12.05
CA GLY A 196 -25.69 -14.35 -11.52
C GLY A 196 -25.45 -14.82 -10.08
N TYR A 197 -24.34 -14.46 -9.46
CA TYR A 197 -24.06 -14.76 -8.05
C TYR A 197 -24.41 -13.59 -7.13
N VAL A 198 -24.74 -13.92 -5.86
CA VAL A 198 -24.99 -12.91 -4.83
C VAL A 198 -23.75 -12.06 -4.63
N GLY A 199 -23.92 -10.71 -4.64
CA GLY A 199 -22.79 -9.78 -4.49
C GLY A 199 -22.19 -9.26 -5.82
N TYR A 200 -22.69 -9.72 -6.98
CA TYR A 200 -22.21 -9.24 -8.29
C TYR A 200 -22.28 -7.71 -8.43
N GLU A 201 -23.43 -7.10 -8.10
CA GLU A 201 -23.63 -5.66 -8.20
C GLU A 201 -22.69 -4.83 -7.30
N GLN A 202 -22.31 -5.39 -6.16
CA GLN A 202 -21.44 -4.73 -5.18
C GLN A 202 -19.99 -4.64 -5.66
N GLY A 203 -19.55 -5.56 -6.54
CA GLY A 203 -18.16 -5.69 -6.97
C GLY A 203 -17.23 -6.20 -5.86
N GLY A 204 -15.93 -6.26 -6.12
CA GLY A 204 -14.94 -6.73 -5.16
C GLY A 204 -14.44 -5.63 -4.22
N GLN A 205 -14.19 -5.98 -2.98
CA GLN A 205 -13.70 -5.01 -1.98
C GLN A 205 -12.36 -4.42 -2.37
N LEU A 206 -11.40 -5.25 -2.81
CA LEU A 206 -10.07 -4.82 -3.23
C LEU A 206 -10.12 -4.02 -4.53
N THR A 207 -10.83 -4.53 -5.53
CA THR A 207 -10.92 -3.88 -6.84
C THR A 207 -11.61 -2.53 -6.75
N ASN A 208 -12.70 -2.41 -5.98
CA ASN A 208 -13.37 -1.14 -5.73
C ASN A 208 -12.47 -0.16 -4.94
N ALA A 209 -11.75 -0.64 -3.93
CA ALA A 209 -10.86 0.19 -3.13
C ALA A 209 -9.76 0.83 -4.00
N VAL A 210 -9.10 0.04 -4.85
CA VAL A 210 -8.06 0.54 -5.76
C VAL A 210 -8.63 1.44 -6.85
N LYS A 211 -9.81 1.13 -7.39
CA LYS A 211 -10.49 1.98 -8.36
C LYS A 211 -10.81 3.36 -7.79
N ASN A 212 -11.29 3.40 -6.54
CA ASN A 212 -11.64 4.65 -5.87
C ASN A 212 -10.40 5.42 -5.39
N ARG A 213 -9.33 4.72 -5.03
CA ARG A 213 -8.09 5.31 -4.51
C ARG A 213 -6.85 4.62 -5.08
N PRO A 214 -6.47 4.92 -6.33
CA PRO A 214 -5.33 4.28 -7.00
C PRO A 214 -4.00 4.52 -6.28
N PHE A 215 -3.81 5.73 -5.75
CA PHE A 215 -2.64 6.08 -4.93
C PHE A 215 -2.89 5.69 -3.48
N SER A 216 -2.61 4.44 -3.16
CA SER A 216 -2.84 3.88 -1.82
C SER A 216 -1.78 2.86 -1.43
N LEU A 217 -1.65 2.65 -0.13
CA LEU A 217 -0.94 1.52 0.43
C LEU A 217 -1.97 0.44 0.78
N LEU A 218 -1.83 -0.71 0.16
CA LEU A 218 -2.68 -1.88 0.43
C LEU A 218 -2.00 -2.73 1.49
N LEU A 219 -2.61 -2.81 2.66
CA LEU A 219 -2.13 -3.60 3.78
C LEU A 219 -2.92 -4.90 3.89
N PHE A 220 -2.28 -6.02 3.58
CA PHE A 220 -2.85 -7.37 3.75
C PHE A 220 -2.32 -7.96 5.06
N ASP A 221 -3.16 -7.90 6.10
CA ASP A 221 -2.78 -8.27 7.46
C ASP A 221 -3.02 -9.77 7.71
N GLU A 222 -2.03 -10.46 8.33
CA GLU A 222 -2.04 -11.90 8.63
C GLU A 222 -2.20 -12.79 7.38
N ILE A 223 -1.32 -12.59 6.39
CA ILE A 223 -1.39 -13.24 5.07
C ILE A 223 -1.40 -14.78 5.15
N GLU A 224 -0.81 -15.37 6.18
CA GLU A 224 -0.81 -16.81 6.44
C GLU A 224 -2.20 -17.40 6.66
N LYS A 225 -3.19 -16.57 6.96
CA LYS A 225 -4.58 -16.98 7.15
C LYS A 225 -5.41 -16.95 5.86
N ALA A 226 -4.87 -16.37 4.80
CA ALA A 226 -5.59 -16.25 3.53
C ALA A 226 -5.82 -17.62 2.88
N HIS A 227 -7.01 -17.80 2.28
CA HIS A 227 -7.28 -18.97 1.45
C HIS A 227 -6.32 -19.02 0.23
N PRO A 228 -5.84 -20.20 -0.22
CA PRO A 228 -4.90 -20.31 -1.33
C PRO A 228 -5.31 -19.58 -2.61
N ARG A 229 -6.60 -19.54 -2.94
CA ARG A 229 -7.12 -18.78 -4.10
C ARG A 229 -6.84 -17.28 -4.02
N ILE A 230 -6.76 -16.71 -2.82
CA ILE A 230 -6.38 -15.30 -2.60
C ILE A 230 -4.89 -15.11 -2.92
N LEU A 231 -4.04 -16.05 -2.52
CA LEU A 231 -2.60 -16.00 -2.81
C LEU A 231 -2.34 -16.01 -4.32
N ASP A 232 -3.13 -16.77 -5.10
CA ASP A 232 -3.06 -16.77 -6.56
C ASP A 232 -3.43 -15.39 -7.17
N LYS A 233 -4.36 -14.64 -6.54
CA LYS A 233 -4.68 -13.26 -6.96
C LYS A 233 -3.53 -12.30 -6.66
N PHE A 234 -2.85 -12.47 -5.53
CA PHE A 234 -1.66 -11.66 -5.22
C PHE A 234 -0.50 -11.93 -6.17
N LEU A 235 -0.30 -13.18 -6.60
CA LEU A 235 0.67 -13.48 -7.67
C LEU A 235 0.37 -12.70 -8.94
N GLN A 236 -0.88 -12.68 -9.39
CA GLN A 236 -1.29 -11.94 -10.57
C GLN A 236 -1.06 -10.42 -10.40
N ILE A 237 -1.39 -9.85 -9.25
CA ILE A 237 -1.16 -8.44 -8.97
C ILE A 237 0.34 -8.09 -9.00
N LEU A 238 1.17 -8.90 -8.36
CA LEU A 238 2.62 -8.65 -8.28
C LEU A 238 3.32 -8.87 -9.63
N GLU A 239 2.80 -9.74 -10.49
CA GLU A 239 3.38 -10.08 -11.79
C GLU A 239 2.90 -9.16 -12.91
N ASP A 240 1.56 -9.03 -13.05
CA ASP A 240 0.93 -8.29 -14.13
C ASP A 240 0.60 -6.84 -13.76
N GLY A 241 0.59 -6.51 -12.47
CA GLY A 241 0.18 -5.20 -11.94
C GLY A 241 -1.28 -4.86 -12.17
N ARG A 242 -2.10 -5.87 -12.43
CA ARG A 242 -3.53 -5.70 -12.73
C ARG A 242 -4.35 -6.90 -12.28
N LEU A 243 -5.62 -6.67 -12.06
CA LEU A 243 -6.58 -7.71 -11.72
C LEU A 243 -7.91 -7.42 -12.43
N THR A 244 -8.53 -8.45 -13.02
CA THR A 244 -9.85 -8.33 -13.62
C THR A 244 -10.90 -8.70 -12.58
N ASP A 245 -11.88 -7.84 -12.38
CA ASP A 245 -12.97 -8.05 -11.43
C ASP A 245 -14.06 -8.98 -11.98
N GLY A 246 -15.05 -9.30 -11.13
CA GLY A 246 -16.19 -10.14 -11.51
C GLY A 246 -17.09 -9.54 -12.59
N LYS A 247 -16.98 -8.24 -12.90
CA LYS A 247 -17.69 -7.54 -13.96
C LYS A 247 -16.91 -7.50 -15.28
N GLY A 248 -15.70 -8.06 -15.31
CA GLY A 248 -14.81 -8.04 -16.47
C GLY A 248 -14.00 -6.75 -16.60
N GLU A 249 -14.04 -5.84 -15.61
CA GLU A 249 -13.24 -4.62 -15.62
C GLU A 249 -11.82 -4.91 -15.11
N THR A 250 -10.82 -4.45 -15.84
CA THR A 250 -9.41 -4.61 -15.44
C THR A 250 -8.94 -3.41 -14.63
N ILE A 251 -8.54 -3.66 -13.39
CA ILE A 251 -8.09 -2.66 -12.44
C ILE A 251 -6.55 -2.68 -12.38
N SER A 252 -5.92 -1.51 -12.53
CA SER A 252 -4.47 -1.35 -12.44
C SER A 252 -4.03 -1.14 -10.99
N PHE A 253 -2.98 -1.83 -10.59
CA PHE A 253 -2.30 -1.70 -9.30
C PHE A 253 -0.95 -0.97 -9.42
N ALA A 254 -0.63 -0.43 -10.60
CA ALA A 254 0.66 0.19 -10.90
C ALA A 254 1.02 1.38 -9.98
N ASP A 255 0.02 2.06 -9.42
CA ASP A 255 0.20 3.21 -8.55
C ASP A 255 0.05 2.88 -7.06
N THR A 256 -0.16 1.60 -6.73
CA THR A 256 -0.26 1.13 -5.33
C THR A 256 1.09 0.75 -4.74
N PHE A 257 1.17 0.77 -3.42
CA PHE A 257 2.24 0.18 -2.63
C PHE A 257 1.66 -0.95 -1.79
N ILE A 258 2.27 -2.14 -1.80
CA ILE A 258 1.71 -3.31 -1.15
C ILE A 258 2.53 -3.66 0.09
N VAL A 259 1.86 -3.95 1.20
CA VAL A 259 2.46 -4.44 2.44
C VAL A 259 1.69 -5.67 2.90
N PHE A 260 2.38 -6.78 3.03
CA PHE A 260 1.89 -7.98 3.70
C PHE A 260 2.39 -7.98 5.12
N THR A 261 1.57 -8.42 6.08
CA THR A 261 2.04 -8.68 7.45
C THR A 261 1.82 -10.14 7.80
N SER A 262 2.64 -10.65 8.71
CA SER A 262 2.57 -12.02 9.20
C SER A 262 3.08 -12.14 10.63
N ASN A 263 2.58 -13.17 11.32
CA ASN A 263 3.05 -13.61 12.63
C ASN A 263 3.76 -14.97 12.56
N ILE A 264 4.13 -15.44 11.36
CA ILE A 264 4.83 -16.71 11.15
C ILE A 264 6.10 -16.75 12.01
N GLY A 265 6.31 -17.85 12.72
CA GLY A 265 7.46 -18.07 13.60
C GLY A 265 7.40 -17.36 14.96
N ALA A 266 6.42 -16.48 15.20
CA ALA A 266 6.37 -15.68 16.43
C ALA A 266 6.20 -16.49 17.73
N SER A 267 5.63 -17.69 17.65
CA SER A 267 5.46 -18.60 18.79
C SER A 267 6.68 -19.50 19.06
N GLU A 268 7.60 -19.62 18.10
CA GLU A 268 8.71 -20.56 18.13
C GLU A 268 10.06 -19.86 18.35
N ILE A 269 10.13 -18.58 17.95
CA ILE A 269 11.36 -17.79 18.02
C ILE A 269 11.42 -17.08 19.37
N GLU A 270 12.51 -17.29 20.08
CA GLU A 270 12.79 -16.63 21.37
C GLU A 270 13.54 -15.31 21.15
N PRO A 271 13.35 -14.32 22.05
CA PRO A 271 14.13 -13.09 22.03
C PRO A 271 15.63 -13.37 22.11
N SER A 272 16.38 -12.80 21.17
CA SER A 272 17.84 -12.91 21.10
C SER A 272 18.42 -11.64 20.44
N THR A 273 19.64 -11.70 19.90
CA THR A 273 20.17 -10.52 19.19
C THR A 273 19.29 -10.17 17.97
N PRO A 274 19.15 -8.89 17.62
CA PRO A 274 18.32 -8.46 16.49
C PRO A 274 18.65 -9.17 15.18
N GLU A 275 19.93 -9.48 14.94
CA GLU A 275 20.40 -10.17 13.74
C GLU A 275 19.95 -11.63 13.73
N GLN A 276 20.02 -12.32 14.87
CA GLN A 276 19.56 -13.71 15.00
C GLN A 276 18.05 -13.80 14.86
N VAL A 277 17.30 -12.92 15.52
CA VAL A 277 15.84 -12.83 15.40
C VAL A 277 15.45 -12.58 13.94
N SER A 278 16.13 -11.66 13.26
CA SER A 278 15.91 -11.37 11.86
C SER A 278 16.11 -12.58 10.95
N ALA A 279 17.23 -13.31 11.13
CA ALA A 279 17.53 -14.50 10.34
C ALA A 279 16.52 -15.62 10.58
N GLN A 280 16.10 -15.82 11.83
CA GLN A 280 15.11 -16.84 12.20
C GLN A 280 13.74 -16.55 11.57
N PHE A 281 13.25 -15.29 11.63
CA PHE A 281 11.99 -14.93 10.99
C PHE A 281 12.05 -15.07 9.46
N GLN A 282 13.14 -14.69 8.81
CA GLN A 282 13.30 -14.89 7.37
C GLN A 282 13.23 -16.38 7.00
N SER A 283 13.92 -17.22 7.75
CA SER A 283 13.91 -18.67 7.56
C SER A 283 12.53 -19.28 7.79
N ALA A 284 11.83 -18.85 8.85
CA ALA A 284 10.48 -19.31 9.16
C ALA A 284 9.48 -18.96 8.04
N VAL A 285 9.56 -17.74 7.50
CA VAL A 285 8.71 -17.31 6.37
C VAL A 285 9.00 -18.17 5.13
N GLN A 286 10.28 -18.34 4.75
CA GLN A 286 10.66 -19.17 3.60
C GLN A 286 10.17 -20.61 3.75
N HIS A 287 10.34 -21.20 4.93
CA HIS A 287 9.86 -22.54 5.23
C HIS A 287 8.35 -22.64 5.12
N HIS A 288 7.60 -21.74 5.75
CA HIS A 288 6.13 -21.75 5.75
C HIS A 288 5.55 -21.62 4.33
N PHE A 289 6.06 -20.70 3.52
CA PHE A 289 5.62 -20.53 2.13
C PHE A 289 5.94 -21.73 1.25
N LYS A 290 7.05 -22.42 1.51
CA LYS A 290 7.45 -23.62 0.77
C LYS A 290 6.65 -24.86 1.17
N THR A 291 6.44 -25.07 2.46
CA THR A 291 5.91 -26.35 2.99
C THR A 291 4.41 -26.30 3.26
N GLU A 292 3.91 -25.23 3.89
CA GLU A 292 2.52 -25.13 4.33
C GLU A 292 1.64 -24.46 3.27
N LEU A 293 1.99 -23.26 2.85
CA LEU A 293 1.23 -22.54 1.81
C LEU A 293 1.44 -23.12 0.42
N LYS A 294 2.59 -23.79 0.18
CA LYS A 294 3.00 -24.35 -1.13
C LYS A 294 2.96 -23.30 -2.25
N ARG A 295 3.39 -22.08 -1.92
CA ARG A 295 3.44 -20.91 -2.83
C ARG A 295 4.79 -20.17 -2.70
N PRO A 296 5.94 -20.86 -2.90
CA PRO A 296 7.25 -20.21 -2.82
C PRO A 296 7.43 -19.09 -3.86
N GLU A 297 6.70 -19.18 -4.99
CA GLU A 297 6.70 -18.17 -6.05
C GLU A 297 6.24 -16.80 -5.57
N LEU A 298 5.35 -16.73 -4.58
CA LEU A 298 4.90 -15.44 -4.01
C LEU A 298 6.04 -14.69 -3.34
N LEU A 299 6.89 -15.38 -2.58
CA LEU A 299 8.10 -14.77 -2.00
C LEU A 299 9.09 -14.35 -3.07
N GLY A 300 9.23 -15.12 -4.14
CA GLY A 300 10.05 -14.76 -5.28
C GLY A 300 9.61 -13.45 -5.93
N ARG A 301 8.30 -13.19 -6.02
CA ARG A 301 7.74 -11.95 -6.56
C ARG A 301 7.86 -10.77 -5.60
N ILE A 302 7.70 -10.99 -4.31
CA ILE A 302 7.94 -9.97 -3.27
C ILE A 302 9.44 -9.62 -3.24
N GLY A 303 10.30 -10.62 -3.33
CA GLY A 303 11.75 -10.53 -3.22
C GLY A 303 12.24 -10.75 -1.79
N GLU A 304 13.26 -11.57 -1.61
CA GLU A 304 13.79 -11.91 -0.27
C GLU A 304 14.27 -10.68 0.51
N ALA A 305 14.87 -9.71 -0.17
CA ALA A 305 15.32 -8.45 0.44
C ALA A 305 14.17 -7.57 0.96
N ASN A 306 12.93 -7.85 0.57
CA ASN A 306 11.73 -7.12 0.98
C ASN A 306 11.01 -7.82 2.14
N ILE A 307 11.51 -8.96 2.63
CA ILE A 307 11.06 -9.58 3.87
C ILE A 307 11.75 -8.83 5.02
N ILE A 308 10.94 -8.12 5.80
CA ILE A 308 11.41 -7.22 6.85
C ILE A 308 10.97 -7.76 8.21
N PRO A 309 11.89 -8.38 8.96
CA PRO A 309 11.63 -8.83 10.31
C PRO A 309 11.48 -7.68 11.29
N PHE A 310 10.59 -7.84 12.25
CA PHE A 310 10.37 -6.97 13.39
C PHE A 310 10.86 -7.67 14.66
N ASN A 311 11.62 -6.96 15.46
CA ASN A 311 12.16 -7.46 16.73
C ASN A 311 11.09 -7.48 17.82
N PHE A 312 11.35 -8.29 18.85
CA PHE A 312 10.56 -8.28 20.08
C PHE A 312 10.65 -6.91 20.77
N MET A 313 9.62 -6.54 21.51
CA MET A 313 9.56 -5.31 22.30
C MET A 313 9.68 -5.66 23.79
N ASP A 314 10.84 -6.05 24.21
CA ASP A 314 11.16 -6.46 25.59
C ASP A 314 11.90 -5.38 26.39
N ASN A 315 12.38 -4.32 25.74
CA ASN A 315 13.13 -3.23 26.35
C ASN A 315 12.17 -2.17 26.95
N ASP A 316 12.31 -1.91 28.25
CA ASP A 316 11.49 -0.96 29.01
C ASP A 316 11.58 0.46 28.45
N GLU A 317 12.74 0.92 27.99
CA GLU A 317 12.90 2.24 27.40
C GLU A 317 12.11 2.39 26.09
N ILE A 318 12.04 1.34 25.27
CA ILE A 318 11.21 1.34 24.05
C ILE A 318 9.74 1.44 24.45
N LEU A 319 9.29 0.66 25.43
CA LEU A 319 7.92 0.68 25.93
C LEU A 319 7.54 2.04 26.53
N LYS A 320 8.46 2.68 27.29
CA LYS A 320 8.27 4.06 27.79
C LYS A 320 8.13 5.07 26.64
N ASN A 321 8.97 4.95 25.60
CA ASN A 321 8.89 5.83 24.43
C ASN A 321 7.58 5.64 23.65
N ILE A 322 7.05 4.42 23.60
CA ILE A 322 5.72 4.15 23.04
C ILE A 322 4.65 4.84 23.91
N ALA A 323 4.71 4.67 25.24
CA ALA A 323 3.79 5.32 26.15
C ALA A 323 3.78 6.85 25.98
N ARG A 324 4.96 7.49 25.97
CA ARG A 324 5.10 8.94 25.70
C ARG A 324 4.44 9.34 24.38
N SER A 325 4.69 8.60 23.32
CA SER A 325 4.12 8.89 21.99
C SER A 325 2.59 8.78 21.95
N LYS A 326 1.98 7.99 22.81
CA LYS A 326 0.52 7.82 22.92
C LYS A 326 -0.12 8.81 23.89
N LEU A 327 0.65 9.39 24.80
CA LEU A 327 0.19 10.46 25.69
C LEU A 327 0.10 11.81 24.97
N GLN A 328 0.93 12.10 23.97
CA GLN A 328 0.88 13.36 23.21
C GLN A 328 -0.50 13.65 22.56
N PRO A 329 -1.13 12.71 21.82
CA PRO A 329 -2.48 12.92 21.29
C PRO A 329 -3.55 13.11 22.37
N LEU A 330 -3.37 12.49 23.55
CA LEU A 330 -4.24 12.69 24.70
C LEU A 330 -4.14 14.12 25.22
N GLU A 331 -2.92 14.62 25.44
CA GLU A 331 -2.69 15.99 25.89
C GLU A 331 -3.32 17.00 24.92
N GLN A 332 -3.16 16.80 23.60
CA GLN A 332 -3.79 17.65 22.60
C GLN A 332 -5.32 17.60 22.68
N ARG A 333 -5.91 16.41 22.84
CA ARG A 333 -7.36 16.25 22.98
C ARG A 333 -7.91 16.90 24.25
N LEU A 334 -7.19 16.79 25.37
CA LEU A 334 -7.55 17.45 26.64
C LEU A 334 -7.55 18.96 26.48
N LYS A 335 -6.57 19.50 25.76
CA LYS A 335 -6.47 20.93 25.44
C LYS A 335 -7.61 21.41 24.54
N ASP A 336 -7.86 20.68 23.43
CA ASP A 336 -8.85 21.09 22.41
C ASP A 336 -10.30 20.94 22.90
N LYS A 337 -10.61 19.85 23.62
CA LYS A 337 -11.98 19.51 24.01
C LYS A 337 -12.35 20.02 25.41
N TRP A 338 -11.40 19.98 26.35
CA TRP A 338 -11.66 20.26 27.76
C TRP A 338 -10.98 21.53 28.27
N GLN A 339 -10.25 22.24 27.40
CA GLN A 339 -9.50 23.47 27.73
C GLN A 339 -8.47 23.26 28.85
N ILE A 340 -8.02 22.03 29.08
CA ILE A 340 -6.99 21.71 30.05
C ILE A 340 -5.66 22.14 29.47
N GLN A 341 -5.02 23.13 30.06
CA GLN A 341 -3.81 23.78 29.54
C GLN A 341 -2.60 22.86 29.51
N SER A 342 -2.44 21.96 30.46
CA SER A 342 -1.36 20.99 30.52
C SER A 342 -1.74 19.75 31.32
N PHE A 343 -1.24 18.62 30.87
CA PHE A 343 -1.27 17.36 31.60
C PHE A 343 0.20 16.97 31.85
N ARG A 344 0.59 16.81 33.12
CA ARG A 344 1.97 16.46 33.51
C ARG A 344 1.94 15.48 34.66
N PHE A 345 2.89 14.57 34.66
CA PHE A 345 3.22 13.75 35.81
C PHE A 345 4.14 14.53 36.76
N GLU A 346 4.02 14.36 38.06
CA GLU A 346 4.96 14.94 39.04
C GLU A 346 6.37 14.39 38.81
N ASP A 347 6.47 13.06 38.53
CA ASP A 347 7.67 12.36 38.14
C ASP A 347 7.32 11.44 36.97
N GLU A 348 7.63 11.90 35.75
CA GLU A 348 7.27 11.19 34.52
C GLU A 348 7.96 9.82 34.43
N ASP A 349 9.24 9.74 34.76
CA ASP A 349 9.98 8.48 34.65
C ASP A 349 9.48 7.42 35.63
N LYS A 350 9.15 7.82 36.87
CA LYS A 350 8.55 6.94 37.87
C LYS A 350 7.14 6.49 37.48
N ALA A 351 6.32 7.41 36.97
CA ALA A 351 4.98 7.10 36.50
C ALA A 351 5.03 6.13 35.33
N LEU A 352 5.86 6.40 34.33
CA LEU A 352 6.04 5.52 33.18
C LEU A 352 6.61 4.14 33.60
N GLN A 353 7.57 4.08 34.52
CA GLN A 353 8.10 2.81 35.01
C GLN A 353 7.01 1.98 35.72
N THR A 354 6.16 2.64 36.49
CA THR A 354 5.02 1.98 37.18
C THR A 354 4.01 1.42 36.17
N LEU A 355 3.74 2.15 35.09
CA LEU A 355 2.87 1.68 34.00
C LEU A 355 3.52 0.49 33.25
N ILE A 356 4.79 0.60 32.89
CA ILE A 356 5.51 -0.44 32.14
C ILE A 356 5.64 -1.75 32.92
N ASN A 357 5.81 -1.69 34.24
CA ASN A 357 5.84 -2.88 35.09
C ASN A 357 4.54 -3.70 35.07
N GLN A 358 3.42 -3.10 34.63
CA GLN A 358 2.13 -3.78 34.46
C GLN A 358 1.93 -4.30 33.03
N VAL A 359 2.81 -3.96 32.10
CA VAL A 359 2.70 -4.35 30.68
C VAL A 359 3.08 -5.81 30.50
N ASN A 360 2.19 -6.59 29.89
CA ASN A 360 2.59 -7.90 29.37
C ASN A 360 3.44 -7.66 28.09
N LYS A 361 4.75 -7.88 28.22
CA LYS A 361 5.72 -7.66 27.14
C LYS A 361 5.46 -8.50 25.88
N GLN A 362 4.78 -9.64 26.02
CA GLN A 362 4.38 -10.47 24.86
C GLN A 362 3.41 -9.75 23.92
N HIS A 363 2.66 -8.77 24.43
CA HIS A 363 1.75 -7.95 23.61
C HIS A 363 2.40 -6.67 23.06
N GLY A 364 3.68 -6.43 23.33
CA GLY A 364 4.43 -5.29 22.81
C GLY A 364 3.72 -3.94 23.03
N GLY A 365 3.63 -3.13 21.99
CA GLY A 365 2.96 -1.82 22.05
C GLY A 365 1.45 -1.88 22.33
N ARG A 366 0.75 -2.97 21.99
CA ARG A 366 -0.65 -3.18 22.39
C ARG A 366 -0.79 -3.34 23.90
N GLY A 367 0.18 -4.04 24.53
CA GLY A 367 0.24 -4.15 25.99
C GLY A 367 0.34 -2.78 26.66
N VAL A 368 1.17 -1.89 26.13
CA VAL A 368 1.29 -0.51 26.62
C VAL A 368 -0.04 0.23 26.51
N LEU A 369 -0.70 0.17 25.36
CA LEU A 369 -2.01 0.80 25.15
C LEU A 369 -3.06 0.30 26.14
N ASN A 370 -3.13 -1.03 26.36
CA ASN A 370 -4.09 -1.62 27.29
C ASN A 370 -3.87 -1.09 28.72
N VAL A 371 -2.61 -1.00 29.17
CA VAL A 371 -2.28 -0.49 30.50
C VAL A 371 -2.59 1.00 30.59
N LEU A 372 -2.25 1.80 29.58
CA LEU A 372 -2.60 3.22 29.54
C LEU A 372 -4.12 3.44 29.60
N THR A 373 -4.89 2.68 28.81
CA THR A 373 -6.34 2.76 28.81
C THR A 373 -6.88 2.46 30.21
N LYS A 374 -6.48 1.32 30.80
CA LYS A 374 -6.94 0.91 32.12
C LYS A 374 -6.53 1.88 33.24
N SER A 375 -5.34 2.46 33.16
CA SER A 375 -4.81 3.30 34.24
C SER A 375 -5.23 4.77 34.18
N LEU A 376 -5.56 5.27 32.97
CA LEU A 376 -5.85 6.69 32.74
C LEU A 376 -7.29 6.96 32.32
N PHE A 377 -8.01 5.98 31.77
CA PHE A 377 -9.36 6.18 31.22
C PHE A 377 -10.44 5.36 31.92
N ASP A 378 -10.09 4.27 32.59
CA ASP A 378 -11.02 3.52 33.43
C ASP A 378 -10.79 3.95 34.89
N PRO A 379 -11.72 4.69 35.51
CA PRO A 379 -11.59 5.21 36.87
C PRO A 379 -11.60 4.08 37.92
#